data_ea5d6340abe2fffeb5286c6ad4af1d0c
#
_entry.id   ea5d6340abe2fffeb5286c6ad4af1d0c
#
_cell.length_a   1.000
_cell.length_b   1.000
_cell.length_c   1.000
_cell.angle_alpha   90.00
_cell.angle_beta   90.00
_cell.angle_gamma   90.00
#
_symmetry.space_group_name_H-M   'P 1'
#
loop_
_entity.id
_entity.type
_entity.pdbx_description
1 polymer ?
#
loop_
_entity_poly.entity_id
_entity_poly.type
_entity_poly.pdbx_seq_one_letter_code
_entity_poly.pdbx_strand_id
1 'polypeptide(L)'
;MNKATIIADSCTADGQHRLTTIEVTLPRCVLAEFNTHRTHSRNSASSRAIPSERLIAAIMSAPFIPQWTAANKGMVAAGPLDEDAARDATADCLAARDYILAYVARQVARGVAKQDANRYLEPWMYTTIVATANERAWRWLLGLRDDPAADPKFAYPAKLMHDAYNDSMPRILDDGD
;
A
#
# COMPACT_ATOMS: atom_id res chain seq x y z
N MET A 1 -0.15 1.06 8.58
CA MET A 1 0.92 2.04 8.86
C MET A 1 1.78 2.17 7.60
N ASN A 2 1.62 3.28 6.88
CA ASN A 2 2.34 3.50 5.62
C ASN A 2 3.83 3.78 5.89
N LYS A 3 4.71 3.27 5.05
CA LYS A 3 6.16 3.47 5.12
C LYS A 3 6.76 3.31 3.74
N ALA A 4 7.79 4.07 3.41
CA ALA A 4 8.64 3.84 2.24
C ALA A 4 10.12 3.86 2.65
N THR A 5 10.92 3.00 2.03
CA THR A 5 12.36 2.87 2.34
C THR A 5 13.10 2.52 1.04
N ILE A 6 14.17 3.21 0.73
CA ILE A 6 15.06 2.84 -0.36
C ILE A 6 15.81 1.56 0.04
N ILE A 7 15.72 0.54 -0.79
CA ILE A 7 16.45 -0.73 -0.62
C ILE A 7 17.75 -0.73 -1.44
N ALA A 8 17.68 -0.21 -2.65
CA ALA A 8 18.82 -0.03 -3.52
C ALA A 8 18.59 1.17 -4.43
N ASP A 9 19.65 1.89 -4.73
CA ASP A 9 19.60 3.03 -5.62
C ASP A 9 20.96 3.19 -6.28
N SER A 10 20.99 3.18 -7.60
CA SER A 10 22.21 3.27 -8.38
C SER A 10 22.00 4.08 -9.66
N CYS A 11 23.06 4.68 -10.17
CA CYS A 11 23.07 5.34 -11.46
C CYS A 11 24.39 5.09 -12.19
N THR A 12 24.36 5.20 -13.52
CA THR A 12 25.55 5.20 -14.36
C THR A 12 26.45 6.42 -14.07
N ALA A 13 27.75 6.33 -14.37
CA ALA A 13 28.73 7.41 -14.13
C ALA A 13 28.36 8.72 -14.84
N ASP A 14 27.69 8.64 -16.00
CA ASP A 14 27.19 9.79 -16.75
C ASP A 14 25.84 10.35 -16.20
N GLY A 15 25.26 9.69 -15.18
CA GLY A 15 23.98 10.09 -14.58
C GLY A 15 22.75 9.86 -15.46
N GLN A 16 22.88 9.24 -16.64
CA GLN A 16 21.78 9.08 -17.61
C GLN A 16 20.79 7.98 -17.23
N HIS A 17 21.20 7.00 -16.41
CA HIS A 17 20.38 5.86 -16.06
C HIS A 17 20.41 5.63 -14.55
N ARG A 18 19.27 5.84 -13.90
CA ARG A 18 19.05 5.55 -12.48
C ARG A 18 18.11 4.38 -12.34
N LEU A 19 18.47 3.43 -11.50
CA LEU A 19 17.65 2.27 -11.12
C LEU A 19 17.45 2.29 -9.61
N THR A 20 16.20 2.35 -9.17
CA THR A 20 15.86 2.45 -7.76
C THR A 20 14.92 1.32 -7.34
N THR A 21 15.19 0.72 -6.19
CA THR A 21 14.31 -0.25 -5.53
C THR A 21 13.76 0.37 -4.26
N ILE A 22 12.44 0.42 -4.15
CA ILE A 22 11.73 0.94 -2.98
C ILE A 22 10.92 -0.20 -2.36
N GLU A 23 11.04 -0.37 -1.04
CA GLU A 23 10.08 -1.09 -0.23
C GLU A 23 9.03 -0.11 0.26
N VAL A 24 7.76 -0.37 -0.04
CA VAL A 24 6.63 0.44 0.43
C VAL A 24 5.60 -0.43 1.12
N THR A 25 5.14 0.01 2.29
CA THR A 25 3.96 -0.53 2.95
C THR A 25 2.79 0.41 2.71
N LEU A 26 1.70 -0.13 2.19
CA LEU A 26 0.51 0.63 1.80
C LEU A 26 -0.78 -0.18 2.11
N PRO A 27 -1.96 0.45 2.13
CA PRO A 27 -3.22 -0.26 2.28
C PRO A 27 -3.40 -1.32 1.20
N ARG A 28 -3.82 -2.51 1.59
CA ARG A 28 -4.01 -3.63 0.65
C ARG A 28 -4.98 -3.30 -0.49
N CYS A 29 -6.00 -2.49 -0.21
CA CYS A 29 -7.03 -2.12 -1.19
C CYS A 29 -6.46 -1.38 -2.42
N VAL A 30 -5.33 -0.65 -2.30
CA VAL A 30 -4.72 0.06 -3.44
C VAL A 30 -3.68 -0.78 -4.21
N LEU A 31 -3.45 -2.04 -3.82
CA LEU A 31 -2.49 -2.90 -4.51
C LEU A 31 -2.84 -3.13 -5.99
N ALA A 32 -4.12 -3.29 -6.30
CA ALA A 32 -4.57 -3.47 -7.68
C ALA A 32 -4.22 -2.24 -8.54
N GLU A 33 -4.39 -1.06 -7.97
CA GLU A 33 -4.05 0.20 -8.60
C GLU A 33 -2.53 0.38 -8.77
N PHE A 34 -1.75 0.05 -7.73
CA PHE A 34 -0.28 -0.02 -7.85
C PHE A 34 0.14 -0.95 -9.01
N ASN A 35 -0.53 -2.07 -9.16
CA ASN A 35 -0.23 -3.06 -10.22
C ASN A 35 -0.54 -2.59 -11.63
N THR A 36 -1.28 -1.49 -11.83
CA THR A 36 -1.47 -0.87 -13.14
C THR A 36 -0.19 -0.23 -13.69
N HIS A 37 0.78 0.09 -12.83
CA HIS A 37 2.09 0.62 -13.21
C HIS A 37 3.01 -0.51 -13.69
N ARG A 38 2.83 -0.94 -14.94
CA ARG A 38 3.44 -2.15 -15.52
C ARG A 38 4.95 -2.08 -15.73
N THR A 39 5.53 -0.88 -15.71
CA THR A 39 6.97 -0.65 -15.92
C THR A 39 7.84 -0.94 -14.69
N HIS A 40 7.21 -1.27 -13.56
CA HIS A 40 7.89 -1.67 -12.33
C HIS A 40 8.00 -3.19 -12.24
N SER A 41 9.22 -3.70 -12.03
CA SER A 41 9.39 -5.06 -11.49
C SER A 41 9.00 -5.02 -10.02
N ARG A 42 8.08 -5.89 -9.59
CA ARG A 42 7.51 -5.82 -8.24
C ARG A 42 7.13 -7.17 -7.67
N ASN A 43 7.25 -7.27 -6.37
CA ASN A 43 6.77 -8.39 -5.59
C ASN A 43 6.03 -7.86 -4.35
N SER A 44 4.97 -8.53 -3.94
CA SER A 44 4.18 -8.16 -2.77
C SER A 44 3.90 -9.37 -1.89
N ALA A 45 3.77 -9.14 -0.59
CA ALA A 45 3.37 -10.18 0.35
C ALA A 45 1.97 -10.72 -0.01
N SER A 46 1.88 -12.06 -0.10
CA SER A 46 0.64 -12.74 -0.39
C SER A 46 -0.09 -13.11 0.90
N SER A 47 -1.36 -12.72 1.03
CA SER A 47 -2.23 -13.14 2.14
C SER A 47 -2.34 -14.68 2.24
N ARG A 48 -2.16 -15.40 1.13
CA ARG A 48 -2.15 -16.87 1.09
C ARG A 48 -0.96 -17.50 1.80
N ALA A 49 0.17 -16.82 1.83
CA ALA A 49 1.41 -17.33 2.42
C ALA A 49 1.48 -17.10 3.93
N ILE A 50 0.80 -16.07 4.44
CA ILE A 50 0.88 -15.65 5.83
C ILE A 50 -0.10 -16.47 6.68
N PRO A 51 0.29 -16.98 7.87
CA PRO A 51 -0.63 -17.61 8.81
C PRO A 51 -1.78 -16.68 9.21
N SER A 52 -2.99 -17.23 9.32
CA SER A 52 -4.20 -16.43 9.62
C SER A 52 -4.10 -15.71 10.95
N GLU A 53 -3.52 -16.36 11.97
CA GLU A 53 -3.32 -15.80 13.30
C GLU A 53 -2.43 -14.55 13.27
N ARG A 54 -1.40 -14.54 12.41
CA ARG A 54 -0.52 -13.38 12.20
C ARG A 54 -1.26 -12.21 11.57
N LEU A 55 -2.10 -12.48 10.57
CA LEU A 55 -2.91 -11.45 9.93
C LEU A 55 -3.95 -10.87 10.89
N ILE A 56 -4.64 -11.73 11.64
CA ILE A 56 -5.59 -11.32 12.67
C ILE A 56 -4.90 -10.41 13.71
N ALA A 57 -3.76 -10.83 14.24
CA ALA A 57 -3.01 -10.05 15.23
C ALA A 57 -2.55 -8.69 14.67
N ALA A 58 -2.06 -8.66 13.42
CA ALA A 58 -1.64 -7.43 12.76
C ALA A 58 -2.82 -6.45 12.57
N ILE A 59 -4.00 -6.97 12.14
CA ILE A 59 -5.20 -6.16 11.96
C ILE A 59 -5.74 -5.67 13.30
N MET A 60 -5.68 -6.48 14.36
CA MET A 60 -6.10 -6.05 15.69
C MET A 60 -5.23 -4.90 16.22
N SER A 61 -3.91 -4.97 16.00
CA SER A 61 -2.97 -3.95 16.50
C SER A 61 -2.97 -2.68 15.66
N ALA A 62 -3.12 -2.79 14.34
CA ALA A 62 -3.01 -1.66 13.40
C ALA A 62 -3.88 -1.89 12.14
N PRO A 63 -5.21 -1.83 12.25
CA PRO A 63 -6.08 -1.96 11.08
C PRO A 63 -5.89 -0.77 10.14
N PHE A 64 -6.03 -1.02 8.84
CA PHE A 64 -6.24 0.07 7.91
C PHE A 64 -7.65 0.63 8.12
N ILE A 65 -7.73 1.92 8.45
CA ILE A 65 -8.97 2.70 8.47
C ILE A 65 -8.78 3.81 7.44
N PRO A 66 -9.67 3.93 6.44
CA PRO A 66 -9.56 4.98 5.45
C PRO A 66 -9.81 6.36 6.07
N GLN A 67 -9.19 7.39 5.52
CA GLN A 67 -9.67 8.74 5.73
C GLN A 67 -11.02 8.86 5.00
N TRP A 68 -12.08 9.13 5.75
CA TRP A 68 -13.42 9.23 5.20
C TRP A 68 -13.59 10.53 4.42
N THR A 69 -14.15 10.41 3.23
CA THR A 69 -14.39 11.53 2.32
C THR A 69 -15.85 11.59 1.92
N ALA A 70 -16.37 12.79 1.72
CA ALA A 70 -17.74 13.01 1.31
C ALA A 70 -17.97 12.56 -0.14
N ALA A 71 -19.16 12.02 -0.40
CA ALA A 71 -19.56 11.57 -1.73
C ALA A 71 -19.62 12.72 -2.72
N ASN A 72 -19.20 12.48 -3.94
CA ASN A 72 -19.31 13.41 -5.06
C ASN A 72 -19.71 12.67 -6.35
N LYS A 73 -20.18 13.40 -7.34
CA LYS A 73 -20.33 12.85 -8.70
C LYS A 73 -18.94 12.66 -9.33
N GLY A 74 -18.59 11.45 -9.69
CA GLY A 74 -17.28 11.10 -10.25
C GLY A 74 -16.36 10.42 -9.25
N MET A 75 -15.07 10.33 -9.61
CA MET A 75 -14.08 9.59 -8.83
C MET A 75 -13.31 10.44 -7.81
N VAL A 76 -13.39 11.76 -7.92
CA VAL A 76 -12.74 12.68 -6.98
C VAL A 76 -13.70 12.96 -5.83
N ALA A 77 -13.24 12.77 -4.60
CA ALA A 77 -14.05 13.03 -3.41
C ALA A 77 -14.32 14.55 -3.22
N ALA A 78 -15.43 14.89 -2.56
CA ALA A 78 -15.81 16.29 -2.29
C ALA A 78 -15.04 16.94 -1.11
N GLY A 79 -14.02 16.24 -0.58
CA GLY A 79 -13.28 16.66 0.60
C GLY A 79 -13.51 15.73 1.79
N PRO A 80 -13.03 16.07 2.98
CA PRO A 80 -13.22 15.26 4.18
C PRO A 80 -14.71 15.16 4.54
N LEU A 81 -15.10 14.01 5.09
CA LEU A 81 -16.41 13.83 5.68
C LEU A 81 -16.51 14.67 6.97
N ASP A 82 -17.73 15.07 7.34
CA ASP A 82 -18.03 15.68 8.64
C ASP A 82 -17.48 14.83 9.80
N GLU A 83 -16.99 15.48 10.88
CA GLU A 83 -16.31 14.78 11.98
C GLU A 83 -17.19 13.75 12.69
N ASP A 84 -18.47 14.06 12.93
CA ASP A 84 -19.39 13.14 13.60
C ASP A 84 -19.68 11.94 12.68
N ALA A 85 -19.99 12.20 11.41
CA ALA A 85 -20.20 11.15 10.42
C ALA A 85 -18.92 10.30 10.19
N ALA A 86 -17.74 10.90 10.22
CA ALA A 86 -16.47 10.18 10.09
C ALA A 86 -16.19 9.29 11.32
N ARG A 87 -16.55 9.77 12.52
CA ARG A 87 -16.45 8.98 13.75
C ARG A 87 -17.39 7.77 13.70
N ASP A 88 -18.63 7.98 13.29
CA ASP A 88 -19.63 6.91 13.20
C ASP A 88 -19.21 5.89 12.12
N ALA A 89 -18.78 6.32 10.94
CA ALA A 89 -18.23 5.46 9.89
C ALA A 89 -17.01 4.65 10.37
N THR A 90 -16.17 5.25 11.22
CA THR A 90 -15.02 4.56 11.82
C THR A 90 -15.49 3.48 12.81
N ALA A 91 -16.47 3.79 13.65
CA ALA A 91 -17.03 2.83 14.59
C ALA A 91 -17.67 1.63 13.88
N ASP A 92 -18.45 1.87 12.83
CA ASP A 92 -19.05 0.83 12.01
C ASP A 92 -18.00 -0.02 11.29
N CYS A 93 -16.96 0.62 10.74
CA CYS A 93 -15.84 -0.08 10.11
C CYS A 93 -15.10 -1.01 11.09
N LEU A 94 -14.89 -0.57 12.33
CA LEU A 94 -14.26 -1.36 13.38
C LEU A 94 -15.16 -2.51 13.85
N ALA A 95 -16.47 -2.29 13.96
CA ALA A 95 -17.43 -3.35 14.28
C ALA A 95 -17.47 -4.43 13.17
N ALA A 96 -17.48 -4.02 11.92
CA ALA A 96 -17.39 -4.94 10.78
C ALA A 96 -16.06 -5.73 10.79
N ARG A 97 -14.94 -5.07 11.09
CA ARG A 97 -13.64 -5.74 11.29
C ARG A 97 -13.74 -6.85 12.34
N ASP A 98 -14.26 -6.54 13.52
CA ASP A 98 -14.30 -7.48 14.63
C ASP A 98 -15.18 -8.70 14.32
N TYR A 99 -16.30 -8.46 13.63
CA TYR A 99 -17.14 -9.55 13.12
C TYR A 99 -16.38 -10.46 12.14
N ILE A 100 -15.64 -9.87 11.18
CA ILE A 100 -14.87 -10.61 10.18
C ILE A 100 -13.68 -11.35 10.81
N LEU A 101 -12.98 -10.75 11.76
CA LEU A 101 -11.91 -11.45 12.51
C LEU A 101 -12.43 -12.71 13.19
N ALA A 102 -13.57 -12.59 13.89
CA ALA A 102 -14.22 -13.74 14.52
C ALA A 102 -14.72 -14.76 13.50
N TYR A 103 -15.25 -14.32 12.37
CA TYR A 103 -15.64 -15.21 11.25
C TYR A 103 -14.44 -16.01 10.75
N VAL A 104 -13.33 -15.34 10.40
CA VAL A 104 -12.13 -16.00 9.88
C VAL A 104 -11.57 -17.01 10.89
N ALA A 105 -11.48 -16.64 12.17
CA ALA A 105 -11.04 -17.55 13.22
C ALA A 105 -11.91 -18.83 13.28
N ARG A 106 -13.23 -18.69 13.17
CA ARG A 106 -14.14 -19.84 13.11
C ARG A 106 -13.94 -20.70 11.86
N GLN A 107 -13.67 -20.08 10.69
CA GLN A 107 -13.44 -20.87 9.46
C GLN A 107 -12.15 -21.67 9.56
N VAL A 108 -11.08 -21.05 10.06
CA VAL A 108 -9.79 -21.73 10.31
C VAL A 108 -9.96 -22.90 11.29
N ALA A 109 -10.71 -22.70 12.38
CA ALA A 109 -11.00 -23.75 13.35
C ALA A 109 -11.82 -24.93 12.76
N ARG A 110 -12.60 -24.68 11.69
CA ARG A 110 -13.32 -25.71 10.93
C ARG A 110 -12.48 -26.40 9.87
N GLY A 111 -11.21 -26.03 9.71
CA GLY A 111 -10.31 -26.61 8.71
C GLY A 111 -10.41 -25.95 7.32
N VAL A 112 -11.07 -24.79 7.18
CA VAL A 112 -11.05 -24.04 5.92
C VAL A 112 -9.62 -23.57 5.64
N ALA A 113 -9.19 -23.78 4.39
CA ALA A 113 -7.84 -23.40 3.97
C ALA A 113 -7.59 -21.90 4.16
N LYS A 114 -6.41 -21.54 4.70
CA LYS A 114 -6.05 -20.14 4.98
C LYS A 114 -6.10 -19.24 3.75
N GLN A 115 -5.82 -19.77 2.55
CA GLN A 115 -5.91 -19.02 1.30
C GLN A 115 -7.34 -18.53 0.98
N ASP A 116 -8.35 -19.22 1.49
CA ASP A 116 -9.74 -18.85 1.31
C ASP A 116 -10.20 -17.94 2.47
N ALA A 117 -9.92 -18.34 3.70
CA ALA A 117 -10.29 -17.59 4.90
C ALA A 117 -9.64 -16.19 4.96
N ASN A 118 -8.35 -16.07 4.64
CA ASN A 118 -7.60 -14.81 4.74
C ASN A 118 -8.08 -13.72 3.77
N ARG A 119 -8.79 -14.05 2.69
CA ARG A 119 -9.29 -13.05 1.73
C ARG A 119 -10.29 -12.08 2.36
N TYR A 120 -11.04 -12.53 3.35
CA TYR A 120 -11.99 -11.67 4.07
C TYR A 120 -11.30 -10.61 4.94
N LEU A 121 -10.00 -10.76 5.21
CA LEU A 121 -9.22 -9.82 6.01
C LEU A 121 -8.69 -8.61 5.20
N GLU A 122 -8.64 -8.72 3.88
CA GLU A 122 -7.96 -7.76 2.99
C GLU A 122 -8.39 -6.30 3.15
N PRO A 123 -9.66 -5.94 3.44
CA PRO A 123 -10.06 -4.54 3.61
C PRO A 123 -9.32 -3.78 4.73
N TRP A 124 -8.90 -4.49 5.78
CA TRP A 124 -8.22 -3.87 6.93
C TRP A 124 -6.70 -4.10 6.93
N MET A 125 -6.17 -4.71 5.87
CA MET A 125 -4.75 -5.05 5.79
C MET A 125 -3.92 -3.94 5.18
N TYR A 126 -2.68 -3.85 5.66
CA TYR A 126 -1.57 -3.32 4.89
C TYR A 126 -0.84 -4.43 4.14
N THR A 127 -0.15 -4.08 3.07
CA THR A 127 0.75 -4.98 2.36
C THR A 127 2.06 -4.28 2.07
N THR A 128 3.14 -5.03 2.07
CA THR A 128 4.46 -4.51 1.69
C THR A 128 4.77 -4.96 0.27
N ILE A 129 5.25 -4.02 -0.53
CA ILE A 129 5.67 -4.21 -1.91
C ILE A 129 7.14 -3.83 -2.00
N VAL A 130 7.94 -4.65 -2.64
CA VAL A 130 9.28 -4.28 -3.12
C VAL A 130 9.17 -4.06 -4.62
N ALA A 131 9.48 -2.86 -5.07
CA ALA A 131 9.37 -2.46 -6.47
C ALA A 131 10.67 -1.84 -6.97
N THR A 132 11.11 -2.29 -8.15
CA THR A 132 12.31 -1.77 -8.83
C THR A 132 11.90 -1.20 -10.18
N ALA A 133 12.38 0.00 -10.48
CA ALA A 133 12.15 0.62 -11.76
C ALA A 133 13.23 1.67 -12.08
N ASN A 134 13.33 2.02 -13.35
CA ASN A 134 14.16 3.14 -13.78
C ASN A 134 13.50 4.49 -13.43
N GLU A 135 14.28 5.55 -13.54
CA GLU A 135 13.84 6.92 -13.23
C GLU A 135 12.54 7.32 -13.95
N ARG A 136 12.41 7.01 -15.25
CA ARG A 136 11.21 7.35 -16.03
C ARG A 136 9.95 6.71 -15.45
N ALA A 137 10.03 5.45 -15.03
CA ALA A 137 8.90 4.73 -14.47
C ALA A 137 8.53 5.29 -13.09
N TRP A 138 9.52 5.59 -12.23
CA TRP A 138 9.27 6.22 -10.94
C TRP A 138 8.65 7.61 -11.08
N ARG A 139 9.21 8.47 -11.93
CA ARG A 139 8.65 9.81 -12.20
C ARG A 139 7.19 9.74 -12.68
N TRP A 140 6.87 8.74 -13.52
CA TRP A 140 5.50 8.54 -13.98
C TRP A 140 4.54 8.13 -12.87
N LEU A 141 4.92 7.14 -12.03
CA LEU A 141 4.11 6.71 -10.91
C LEU A 141 3.91 7.84 -9.92
N LEU A 142 5.01 8.47 -9.49
CA LEU A 142 4.99 9.52 -8.48
C LEU A 142 4.20 10.74 -8.95
N GLY A 143 4.39 11.16 -10.20
CA GLY A 143 3.64 12.27 -10.78
C GLY A 143 2.13 12.03 -10.89
N LEU A 144 1.69 10.76 -11.01
CA LEU A 144 0.26 10.42 -11.06
C LEU A 144 -0.36 10.20 -9.68
N ARG A 145 0.43 9.75 -8.69
CA ARG A 145 -0.09 9.28 -7.42
C ARG A 145 0.20 10.21 -6.25
N ASP A 146 1.28 10.96 -6.29
CA ASP A 146 1.54 12.08 -5.37
C ASP A 146 0.90 13.36 -5.93
N ASP A 147 -0.43 13.31 -6.11
CA ASP A 147 -1.23 14.36 -6.68
C ASP A 147 -2.52 14.54 -5.86
N PRO A 148 -2.98 15.78 -5.60
CA PRO A 148 -4.20 16.04 -4.85
C PRO A 148 -5.48 15.42 -5.45
N ALA A 149 -5.51 15.13 -6.74
CA ALA A 149 -6.63 14.47 -7.42
C ALA A 149 -6.56 12.94 -7.34
N ALA A 150 -5.45 12.36 -6.86
CA ALA A 150 -5.31 10.92 -6.68
C ALA A 150 -6.14 10.42 -5.47
N ASP A 151 -6.45 9.10 -5.46
CA ASP A 151 -7.07 8.50 -4.27
C ASP A 151 -6.19 8.73 -3.04
N PRO A 152 -6.69 9.39 -1.97
CA PRO A 152 -5.91 9.67 -0.76
C PRO A 152 -5.24 8.43 -0.14
N LYS A 153 -5.83 7.25 -0.33
CA LYS A 153 -5.30 5.97 0.16
C LYS A 153 -4.01 5.56 -0.58
N PHE A 154 -3.83 6.05 -1.83
CA PHE A 154 -2.61 5.84 -2.57
C PHE A 154 -1.71 7.10 -2.56
N ALA A 155 -2.28 8.29 -2.55
CA ALA A 155 -1.51 9.54 -2.58
C ALA A 155 -0.53 9.63 -1.40
N TYR A 156 -0.95 9.29 -0.18
CA TYR A 156 -0.07 9.35 0.97
C TYR A 156 1.12 8.37 0.89
N PRO A 157 0.94 7.06 0.58
CA PRO A 157 2.08 6.19 0.27
C PRO A 157 2.95 6.68 -0.88
N ALA A 158 2.36 7.26 -1.93
CA ALA A 158 3.11 7.80 -3.06
C ALA A 158 3.98 8.97 -2.65
N LYS A 159 3.46 9.88 -1.80
CA LYS A 159 4.25 10.96 -1.22
C LYS A 159 5.46 10.43 -0.43
N LEU A 160 5.26 9.41 0.41
CA LEU A 160 6.37 8.81 1.17
C LEU A 160 7.44 8.20 0.24
N MET A 161 7.02 7.55 -0.86
CA MET A 161 7.96 7.06 -1.87
C MET A 161 8.67 8.21 -2.58
N HIS A 162 7.97 9.29 -2.88
CA HIS A 162 8.52 10.48 -3.55
C HIS A 162 9.56 11.16 -2.66
N ASP A 163 9.25 11.38 -1.40
CA ASP A 163 10.17 11.94 -0.42
C ASP A 163 11.43 11.06 -0.31
N ALA A 164 11.26 9.75 -0.11
CA ALA A 164 12.37 8.81 -0.02
C ALA A 164 13.23 8.75 -1.31
N TYR A 165 12.59 8.84 -2.49
CA TYR A 165 13.28 8.86 -3.79
C TYR A 165 14.12 10.11 -3.98
N ASN A 166 13.59 11.28 -3.58
CA ASN A 166 14.29 12.57 -3.71
C ASN A 166 15.44 12.71 -2.70
N ASP A 167 15.25 12.16 -1.49
CA ASP A 167 16.26 12.21 -0.44
C ASP A 167 17.41 11.19 -0.66
N SER A 168 17.21 10.25 -1.58
CA SER A 168 18.20 9.20 -1.86
C SER A 168 19.32 9.69 -2.75
N MET A 169 20.55 9.35 -2.38
CA MET A 169 21.76 9.56 -3.19
C MET A 169 22.13 8.23 -3.85
N PRO A 170 21.97 8.10 -5.19
CA PRO A 170 22.27 6.85 -5.87
C PRO A 170 23.78 6.55 -5.84
N ARG A 171 24.13 5.28 -5.64
CA ARG A 171 25.49 4.79 -5.84
C ARG A 171 25.87 4.93 -7.31
N ILE A 172 26.98 5.58 -7.60
CA ILE A 172 27.52 5.63 -8.96
C ILE A 172 28.16 4.27 -9.27
N LEU A 173 27.79 3.69 -10.41
CA LEU A 173 28.34 2.44 -10.92
C LEU A 173 29.52 2.74 -11.86
N ASP A 174 30.61 2.04 -11.67
CA ASP A 174 31.78 2.09 -12.56
C ASP A 174 31.60 1.09 -13.71
N ASP A 175 32.39 1.25 -14.81
CA ASP A 175 32.30 0.42 -16.02
C ASP A 175 32.54 -1.09 -15.80
N GLY A 176 32.74 -1.53 -14.60
CA GLY A 176 32.99 -2.93 -14.22
C GLY A 176 31.94 -3.49 -13.25
N ASP A 177 30.93 -2.71 -12.84
CA ASP A 177 29.81 -3.12 -11.97
C ASP A 177 28.58 -3.64 -12.80
#